data_c999177b6073b1168529ae989564008a
#
_entry.id   c999177b6073b1168529ae989564008a
#
_cell.length_a   1.000
_cell.length_b   1.000
_cell.length_c   1.000
_cell.angle_alpha   90.00
_cell.angle_beta   90.00
_cell.angle_gamma   90.00
#
_symmetry.space_group_name_H-M   'P 1'
#
loop_
_entity.id
_entity.type
_entity.pdbx_description
1 polymer ?
#
loop_
_entity_poly.entity_id
_entity_poly.type
_entity_poly.pdbx_seq_one_letter_code
_entity_poly.pdbx_strand_id
1 'polypeptide(L)'
;VMIDPATLGAADLAGVSRIAKAGGAQAVAAAAFGTASIPKCRKIEGPGSPWFVAAKRVLADKIGSRLPAGPSEVILFADGSLDARLAALDILIESEHGTDSSAFIVTTSAELAQQVTAILPEYMALMSDERAAYARTVLTGTNGGIVLADTTEDAYRFINEYAPEHCQILSGAPDAHVAA
;
A
#
# COMPACT_ATOMS: atom_id res chain seq x y z
N VAL A 1 -9.04 17.98 -13.88
CA VAL A 1 -8.90 16.68 -13.18
C VAL A 1 -10.03 15.77 -13.63
N MET A 2 -9.72 14.60 -14.18
CA MET A 2 -10.70 13.53 -14.37
C MET A 2 -10.83 12.76 -13.05
N ILE A 3 -12.05 12.41 -12.70
CA ILE A 3 -12.31 11.54 -11.53
C ILE A 3 -12.62 10.17 -12.09
N ASP A 4 -11.99 9.15 -11.54
CA ASP A 4 -12.24 7.78 -11.93
C ASP A 4 -13.71 7.39 -11.73
N PRO A 5 -14.37 6.71 -12.69
CA PRO A 5 -15.77 6.31 -12.57
C PRO A 5 -16.08 5.45 -11.33
N ALA A 6 -15.15 4.58 -10.91
CA ALA A 6 -15.33 3.79 -9.70
C ALA A 6 -15.36 4.66 -8.43
N THR A 7 -14.53 5.72 -8.39
CA THR A 7 -14.57 6.72 -7.29
C THR A 7 -15.90 7.44 -7.24
N LEU A 8 -16.48 7.79 -8.40
CA LEU A 8 -17.80 8.42 -8.46
C LEU A 8 -18.91 7.47 -8.00
N GLY A 9 -18.87 6.21 -8.42
CA GLY A 9 -19.80 5.19 -7.99
C GLY A 9 -19.74 4.92 -6.48
N ALA A 10 -18.53 4.83 -5.94
CA ALA A 10 -18.34 4.67 -4.48
C ALA A 10 -18.84 5.89 -3.70
N ALA A 11 -18.61 7.10 -4.20
CA ALA A 11 -19.11 8.32 -3.58
C ALA A 11 -20.64 8.39 -3.57
N ASP A 12 -21.30 7.98 -4.66
CA ASP A 12 -22.75 7.90 -4.76
C ASP A 12 -23.33 6.90 -3.76
N LEU A 13 -22.78 5.67 -3.72
CA LEU A 13 -23.18 4.64 -2.75
C LEU A 13 -22.98 5.06 -1.29
N ALA A 14 -21.94 5.85 -1.02
CA ALA A 14 -21.67 6.39 0.31
C ALA A 14 -22.54 7.63 0.66
N GLY A 15 -23.40 8.09 -0.24
CA GLY A 15 -24.27 9.26 -0.01
C GLY A 15 -23.51 10.59 0.03
N VAL A 16 -22.38 10.69 -0.68
CA VAL A 16 -21.59 11.93 -0.76
C VAL A 16 -22.39 13.01 -1.49
N SER A 17 -22.65 14.13 -0.80
CA SER A 17 -23.51 15.20 -1.31
C SER A 17 -22.82 16.20 -2.25
N ARG A 18 -21.48 16.24 -2.24
CA ARG A 18 -20.69 17.21 -3.06
C ARG A 18 -19.37 16.57 -3.49
N ILE A 19 -19.06 16.75 -4.77
CA ILE A 19 -17.79 16.29 -5.35
C ILE A 19 -17.14 17.49 -6.03
N ALA A 20 -15.91 17.83 -5.65
CA ALA A 20 -15.12 18.87 -6.28
C ALA A 20 -14.07 18.24 -7.20
N LYS A 21 -14.01 18.67 -8.47
CA LYS A 21 -12.98 18.23 -9.42
C LYS A 21 -11.66 18.96 -9.16
N ALA A 22 -11.11 18.77 -7.96
CA ALA A 22 -9.86 19.38 -7.52
C ALA A 22 -8.96 18.31 -6.88
N GLY A 23 -7.66 18.47 -6.97
CA GLY A 23 -6.68 17.55 -6.41
C GLY A 23 -5.38 18.27 -6.05
N GLY A 24 -4.43 17.54 -5.47
CA GLY A 24 -3.12 18.07 -5.09
C GLY A 24 -3.15 19.11 -3.96
N ALA A 25 -2.08 19.89 -3.83
CA ALA A 25 -1.91 20.87 -2.76
C ALA A 25 -3.01 21.95 -2.77
N GLN A 26 -3.45 22.38 -3.97
CA GLN A 26 -4.49 23.38 -4.10
C GLN A 26 -5.86 22.92 -3.58
N ALA A 27 -6.19 21.64 -3.66
CA ALA A 27 -7.41 21.10 -3.09
C ALA A 27 -7.37 21.15 -1.55
N VAL A 28 -6.21 20.85 -0.95
CA VAL A 28 -6.00 20.98 0.51
C VAL A 28 -6.16 22.41 0.95
N ALA A 29 -5.55 23.36 0.24
CA ALA A 29 -5.68 24.79 0.53
C ALA A 29 -7.12 25.28 0.38
N ALA A 30 -7.82 24.88 -0.68
CA ALA A 30 -9.22 25.21 -0.88
C ALA A 30 -10.11 24.69 0.26
N ALA A 31 -9.87 23.46 0.73
CA ALA A 31 -10.59 22.89 1.87
C ALA A 31 -10.25 23.61 3.20
N ALA A 32 -8.98 23.99 3.39
CA ALA A 32 -8.51 24.63 4.62
C ALA A 32 -9.04 26.08 4.79
N PHE A 33 -9.07 26.84 3.70
CA PHE A 33 -9.46 28.25 3.74
C PHE A 33 -10.89 28.51 3.26
N GLY A 34 -11.42 27.64 2.44
CA GLY A 34 -12.67 27.86 1.72
C GLY A 34 -12.44 28.69 0.44
N THR A 35 -13.32 28.50 -0.52
CA THR A 35 -13.38 29.28 -1.78
C THR A 35 -14.85 29.55 -2.11
N ALA A 36 -15.14 30.28 -3.19
CA ALA A 36 -16.50 30.47 -3.66
C ALA A 36 -17.25 29.16 -3.99
N SER A 37 -16.53 28.09 -4.38
CA SER A 37 -17.10 26.81 -4.79
C SER A 37 -16.85 25.66 -3.81
N ILE A 38 -15.83 25.77 -2.97
CA ILE A 38 -15.46 24.74 -1.97
C ILE A 38 -15.61 25.34 -0.57
N PRO A 39 -16.55 24.89 0.25
CA PRO A 39 -16.70 25.39 1.60
C PRO A 39 -15.48 25.03 2.46
N LYS A 40 -15.17 25.90 3.42
CA LYS A 40 -14.14 25.60 4.43
C LYS A 40 -14.49 24.33 5.17
N CYS A 41 -13.53 23.41 5.22
CA CYS A 41 -13.64 22.13 5.93
C CYS A 41 -12.92 22.19 7.28
N ARG A 42 -13.39 21.41 8.24
CA ARG A 42 -12.71 21.25 9.53
C ARG A 42 -11.63 20.17 9.48
N LYS A 43 -11.80 19.18 8.59
CA LYS A 43 -10.96 18.00 8.52
C LYS A 43 -10.82 17.53 7.08
N ILE A 44 -9.66 17.00 6.74
CA ILE A 44 -9.36 16.35 5.48
C ILE A 44 -8.78 14.96 5.74
N GLU A 45 -9.35 13.95 5.11
CA GLU A 45 -8.93 12.56 5.23
C GLU A 45 -8.64 11.98 3.86
N GLY A 46 -7.86 10.91 3.85
CA GLY A 46 -7.53 10.13 2.68
C GLY A 46 -6.06 10.20 2.28
N PRO A 47 -5.63 9.24 1.47
CA PRO A 47 -4.30 9.20 0.85
C PRO A 47 -4.20 10.22 -0.28
N GLY A 48 -2.99 10.45 -0.76
CA GLY A 48 -2.76 11.32 -1.90
C GLY A 48 -1.27 11.46 -2.23
N SER A 49 -1.00 12.19 -3.29
CA SER A 49 0.36 12.43 -3.77
C SER A 49 1.24 13.10 -2.70
N PRO A 50 2.58 13.06 -2.86
CA PRO A 50 3.50 13.77 -1.95
C PRO A 50 3.16 15.25 -1.78
N TRP A 51 2.66 15.90 -2.83
CA TRP A 51 2.20 17.29 -2.78
C TRP A 51 0.97 17.50 -1.90
N PHE A 52 0.04 16.54 -1.91
CA PHE A 52 -1.12 16.52 -1.03
C PHE A 52 -0.68 16.35 0.43
N VAL A 53 0.22 15.42 0.70
CA VAL A 53 0.78 15.17 2.03
C VAL A 53 1.55 16.40 2.55
N ALA A 54 2.41 16.99 1.73
CA ALA A 54 3.14 18.21 2.09
C ALA A 54 2.19 19.36 2.42
N ALA A 55 1.15 19.57 1.64
CA ALA A 55 0.14 20.61 1.90
C ALA A 55 -0.60 20.37 3.22
N LYS A 56 -0.96 19.11 3.55
CA LYS A 56 -1.56 18.77 4.84
C LYS A 56 -0.65 19.14 6.02
N ARG A 57 0.66 18.91 5.89
CA ARG A 57 1.65 19.28 6.91
C ARG A 57 1.74 20.80 7.08
N VAL A 58 1.85 21.52 5.97
CA VAL A 58 1.97 23.00 5.99
C VAL A 58 0.72 23.67 6.56
N LEU A 59 -0.45 23.09 6.34
CA LEU A 59 -1.73 23.64 6.76
C LEU A 59 -2.33 22.95 8.00
N ALA A 60 -1.51 22.24 8.77
CA ALA A 60 -1.96 21.48 9.93
C ALA A 60 -2.62 22.34 11.04
N ASP A 61 -2.29 23.63 11.09
CA ASP A 61 -2.92 24.61 11.99
C ASP A 61 -4.26 25.15 11.48
N LYS A 62 -4.59 24.93 10.20
CA LYS A 62 -5.82 25.43 9.54
C LYS A 62 -6.87 24.35 9.32
N ILE A 63 -6.45 23.09 9.11
CA ILE A 63 -7.34 21.97 8.84
C ILE A 63 -6.82 20.71 9.53
N GLY A 64 -7.71 20.04 10.26
CA GLY A 64 -7.37 18.76 10.90
C GLY A 64 -7.10 17.68 9.87
N SER A 65 -6.07 16.86 10.10
CA SER A 65 -5.79 15.67 9.29
C SER A 65 -5.19 14.58 10.16
N ARG A 66 -5.25 13.33 9.71
CA ARG A 66 -4.46 12.24 10.31
C ARG A 66 -2.98 12.39 9.98
N LEU A 67 -2.18 11.49 10.56
CA LEU A 67 -0.74 11.41 10.26
C LEU A 67 -0.49 11.37 8.75
N PRO A 68 0.57 12.00 8.28
CA PRO A 68 0.92 11.94 6.86
C PRO A 68 1.26 10.50 6.48
N ALA A 69 0.68 10.03 5.37
CA ALA A 69 1.05 8.76 4.77
C ALA A 69 2.42 8.86 4.09
N GLY A 70 3.23 7.81 4.23
CA GLY A 70 4.43 7.58 3.44
C GLY A 70 4.13 6.77 2.17
N PRO A 71 5.16 6.29 1.46
CA PRO A 71 5.02 5.20 0.50
C PRO A 71 4.49 3.95 1.18
N SER A 72 3.72 3.13 0.45
CA SER A 72 3.17 1.88 0.99
C SER A 72 4.28 0.88 1.31
N GLU A 73 4.18 0.24 2.46
CA GLU A 73 5.14 -0.76 2.94
C GLU A 73 4.40 -2.02 3.41
N VAL A 74 4.79 -3.18 2.87
CA VAL A 74 4.26 -4.47 3.30
C VAL A 74 5.35 -5.51 3.51
N ILE A 75 5.20 -6.30 4.55
CA ILE A 75 5.87 -7.59 4.69
C ILE A 75 4.81 -8.68 4.83
N LEU A 76 4.91 -9.68 3.97
CA LEU A 76 4.16 -10.92 4.06
C LEU A 76 5.04 -11.99 4.68
N PHE A 77 4.77 -12.40 5.91
CA PHE A 77 5.36 -13.63 6.46
C PHE A 77 4.56 -14.83 5.96
N ALA A 78 5.22 -15.78 5.32
CA ALA A 78 4.60 -16.98 4.78
C ALA A 78 5.38 -18.24 5.21
N ASP A 79 4.77 -19.09 6.01
CA ASP A 79 5.39 -20.32 6.55
C ASP A 79 5.40 -21.50 5.55
N GLY A 80 4.78 -21.33 4.38
CA GLY A 80 4.67 -22.37 3.36
C GLY A 80 3.48 -23.31 3.53
N SER A 81 2.63 -23.11 4.53
CA SER A 81 1.44 -23.96 4.76
C SER A 81 0.26 -23.59 3.86
N LEU A 82 0.26 -22.42 3.21
CA LEU A 82 -0.79 -21.94 2.32
C LEU A 82 -0.32 -21.95 0.86
N ASP A 83 -1.30 -21.85 -0.06
CA ASP A 83 -1.04 -21.80 -1.51
C ASP A 83 -0.17 -20.57 -1.87
N ALA A 84 0.92 -20.81 -2.59
CA ALA A 84 1.85 -19.77 -3.05
C ALA A 84 1.17 -18.67 -3.91
N ARG A 85 0.03 -18.98 -4.53
CA ARG A 85 -0.77 -18.00 -5.28
C ARG A 85 -1.28 -16.88 -4.40
N LEU A 86 -1.60 -17.15 -3.15
CA LEU A 86 -2.04 -16.12 -2.20
C LEU A 86 -0.90 -15.14 -1.94
N ALA A 87 0.30 -15.64 -1.64
CA ALA A 87 1.47 -14.80 -1.43
C ALA A 87 1.84 -13.98 -2.68
N ALA A 88 1.72 -14.58 -3.87
CA ALA A 88 1.98 -13.89 -5.14
C ALA A 88 0.96 -12.78 -5.44
N LEU A 89 -0.32 -12.98 -5.12
CA LEU A 89 -1.35 -11.95 -5.28
C LEU A 89 -1.18 -10.82 -4.28
N ASP A 90 -0.98 -11.17 -3.00
CA ASP A 90 -0.90 -10.17 -1.93
C ASP A 90 0.32 -9.26 -2.07
N ILE A 91 1.50 -9.80 -2.47
CA ILE A 91 2.69 -8.95 -2.68
C ILE A 91 2.50 -7.96 -3.82
N LEU A 92 1.67 -8.26 -4.81
CA LEU A 92 1.39 -7.37 -5.92
C LEU A 92 0.50 -6.19 -5.51
N ILE A 93 -0.34 -6.34 -4.48
CA ILE A 93 -1.25 -5.28 -4.01
C ILE A 93 -0.48 -4.02 -3.64
N GLU A 94 0.58 -4.14 -2.82
CA GLU A 94 1.36 -2.98 -2.39
C GLU A 94 2.44 -2.59 -3.40
N SER A 95 3.06 -3.57 -4.06
CA SER A 95 4.12 -3.29 -5.05
C SER A 95 3.61 -2.54 -6.29
N GLU A 96 2.30 -2.54 -6.57
CA GLU A 96 1.71 -1.81 -7.69
C GLU A 96 1.39 -0.33 -7.40
N HIS A 97 1.52 0.13 -6.13
CA HIS A 97 1.14 1.49 -5.75
C HIS A 97 2.08 2.57 -6.29
N GLY A 98 3.37 2.24 -6.44
CA GLY A 98 4.37 3.15 -6.97
C GLY A 98 5.77 2.57 -6.89
N THR A 99 6.73 3.19 -7.57
CA THR A 99 8.14 2.74 -7.57
C THR A 99 8.86 2.97 -6.24
N ASP A 100 8.26 3.75 -5.35
CA ASP A 100 8.73 4.07 -4.01
C ASP A 100 8.10 3.18 -2.91
N SER A 101 7.21 2.26 -3.29
CA SER A 101 6.67 1.24 -2.39
C SER A 101 7.75 0.25 -1.93
N SER A 102 7.46 -0.43 -0.84
CA SER A 102 8.30 -1.50 -0.32
C SER A 102 7.45 -2.75 -0.08
N ALA A 103 7.90 -3.90 -0.60
CA ALA A 103 7.12 -5.13 -0.57
C ALA A 103 8.02 -6.38 -0.48
N PHE A 104 7.98 -7.08 0.66
CA PHE A 104 8.76 -8.29 0.89
C PHE A 104 7.87 -9.48 1.24
N ILE A 105 8.22 -10.65 0.71
CA ILE A 105 7.80 -11.93 1.27
C ILE A 105 8.95 -12.45 2.12
N VAL A 106 8.69 -12.74 3.38
CA VAL A 106 9.65 -13.36 4.29
C VAL A 106 9.19 -14.79 4.58
N THR A 107 10.04 -15.76 4.28
CA THR A 107 9.70 -17.18 4.40
C THR A 107 10.91 -18.01 4.79
N THR A 108 10.67 -19.14 5.45
CA THR A 108 11.67 -20.20 5.67
C THR A 108 11.55 -21.33 4.62
N SER A 109 10.53 -21.28 3.75
CA SER A 109 10.25 -22.29 2.74
C SER A 109 10.88 -21.91 1.38
N ALA A 110 11.95 -22.57 1.03
CA ALA A 110 12.57 -22.45 -0.30
C ALA A 110 11.61 -22.88 -1.42
N GLU A 111 10.72 -23.85 -1.15
CA GLU A 111 9.71 -24.30 -2.11
C GLU A 111 8.69 -23.20 -2.38
N LEU A 112 8.15 -22.55 -1.33
CA LEU A 112 7.26 -21.41 -1.49
C LEU A 112 7.91 -20.28 -2.28
N ALA A 113 9.16 -19.95 -1.97
CA ALA A 113 9.91 -18.91 -2.68
C ALA A 113 10.03 -19.19 -4.18
N GLN A 114 10.32 -20.44 -4.55
CA GLN A 114 10.40 -20.87 -5.96
C GLN A 114 9.01 -20.81 -6.63
N GLN A 115 7.97 -21.29 -5.98
CA GLN A 115 6.61 -21.27 -6.51
C GLN A 115 6.12 -19.85 -6.76
N VAL A 116 6.29 -18.95 -5.78
CA VAL A 116 5.91 -17.53 -5.93
C VAL A 116 6.67 -16.90 -7.08
N THR A 117 7.99 -17.11 -7.18
CA THR A 117 8.81 -16.57 -8.27
C THR A 117 8.32 -17.02 -9.64
N ALA A 118 7.87 -18.28 -9.76
CA ALA A 118 7.33 -18.82 -11.00
C ALA A 118 5.95 -18.25 -11.37
N ILE A 119 5.11 -17.95 -10.38
CA ILE A 119 3.72 -17.49 -10.55
C ILE A 119 3.64 -15.97 -10.83
N LEU A 120 4.48 -15.16 -10.20
CA LEU A 120 4.44 -13.70 -10.29
C LEU A 120 4.33 -13.16 -11.72
N PRO A 121 5.11 -13.64 -12.71
CA PRO A 121 5.00 -13.15 -14.10
C PRO A 121 3.61 -13.35 -14.71
N GLU A 122 2.89 -14.41 -14.36
CA GLU A 122 1.54 -14.70 -14.88
C GLU A 122 0.54 -13.67 -14.37
N TYR A 123 0.58 -13.33 -13.07
CA TYR A 123 -0.30 -12.32 -12.49
C TYR A 123 0.07 -10.90 -12.92
N MET A 124 1.36 -10.60 -13.06
CA MET A 124 1.80 -9.31 -13.58
C MET A 124 1.33 -9.09 -15.03
N ALA A 125 1.19 -10.14 -15.82
CA ALA A 125 0.66 -10.05 -17.19
C ALA A 125 -0.85 -9.69 -17.24
N LEU A 126 -1.58 -9.83 -16.14
CA LEU A 126 -2.99 -9.43 -16.01
C LEU A 126 -3.16 -7.96 -15.56
N MET A 127 -2.08 -7.32 -15.13
CA MET A 127 -2.09 -5.93 -14.66
C MET A 127 -1.99 -4.97 -15.86
N SER A 128 -2.30 -3.69 -15.63
CA SER A 128 -1.92 -2.66 -16.61
C SER A 128 -0.40 -2.55 -16.74
N ASP A 129 0.08 -2.12 -17.91
CA ASP A 129 1.53 -1.96 -18.17
C ASP A 129 2.21 -1.09 -17.11
N GLU A 130 1.56 -0.01 -16.68
CA GLU A 130 2.04 0.92 -15.67
C GLU A 130 2.21 0.22 -14.31
N ARG A 131 1.16 -0.50 -13.85
CA ARG A 131 1.17 -1.21 -12.57
C ARG A 131 2.18 -2.36 -12.57
N ALA A 132 2.26 -3.12 -13.65
CA ALA A 132 3.26 -4.16 -13.82
C ALA A 132 4.69 -3.62 -13.80
N ALA A 133 4.92 -2.41 -14.35
CA ALA A 133 6.21 -1.76 -14.29
C ALA A 133 6.59 -1.33 -12.85
N TYR A 134 5.64 -0.80 -12.08
CA TYR A 134 5.85 -0.48 -10.66
C TYR A 134 6.20 -1.74 -9.86
N ALA A 135 5.37 -2.77 -9.93
CA ALA A 135 5.60 -4.03 -9.24
C ALA A 135 6.96 -4.65 -9.60
N ARG A 136 7.32 -4.64 -10.89
CA ARG A 136 8.64 -5.11 -11.33
C ARG A 136 9.77 -4.32 -10.68
N THR A 137 9.69 -2.98 -10.69
CA THR A 137 10.72 -2.11 -10.11
C THR A 137 10.88 -2.38 -8.61
N VAL A 138 9.79 -2.53 -7.88
CA VAL A 138 9.81 -2.82 -6.43
C VAL A 138 10.39 -4.20 -6.17
N LEU A 139 9.82 -5.25 -6.79
CA LEU A 139 10.15 -6.64 -6.49
C LEU A 139 11.53 -7.10 -6.98
N THR A 140 12.15 -6.37 -7.94
CA THR A 140 13.51 -6.66 -8.39
C THR A 140 14.55 -5.65 -7.90
N GLY A 141 14.11 -4.63 -7.16
CA GLY A 141 14.96 -3.59 -6.59
C GLY A 141 15.40 -3.89 -5.16
N THR A 142 15.84 -2.84 -4.47
CA THR A 142 16.28 -2.92 -3.07
C THR A 142 15.14 -2.86 -2.07
N ASN A 143 13.95 -2.44 -2.53
CA ASN A 143 12.79 -2.22 -1.68
C ASN A 143 11.78 -3.38 -1.72
N GLY A 144 12.15 -4.53 -2.25
CA GLY A 144 11.23 -5.65 -2.32
C GLY A 144 11.87 -6.95 -2.77
N GLY A 145 11.05 -8.00 -2.80
CA GLY A 145 11.45 -9.34 -3.21
C GLY A 145 11.13 -10.41 -2.18
N ILE A 146 11.83 -11.53 -2.27
CA ILE A 146 11.65 -12.66 -1.36
C ILE A 146 12.89 -12.80 -0.48
N VAL A 147 12.69 -12.73 0.83
CA VAL A 147 13.71 -12.98 1.85
C VAL A 147 13.54 -14.42 2.34
N LEU A 148 14.51 -15.27 2.01
CA LEU A 148 14.58 -16.63 2.54
C LEU A 148 15.38 -16.61 3.85
N ALA A 149 14.71 -16.81 4.97
CA ALA A 149 15.32 -16.85 6.28
C ALA A 149 15.72 -18.29 6.64
N ASP A 150 16.81 -18.47 7.37
CA ASP A 150 17.27 -19.80 7.82
C ASP A 150 16.35 -20.38 8.89
N THR A 151 15.83 -19.52 9.77
CA THR A 151 14.93 -19.90 10.86
C THR A 151 13.72 -18.95 10.94
N THR A 152 12.67 -19.39 11.64
CA THR A 152 11.51 -18.54 11.93
C THR A 152 11.90 -17.33 12.78
N GLU A 153 12.83 -17.50 13.70
CA GLU A 153 13.37 -16.42 14.54
C GLU A 153 14.11 -15.36 13.72
N ASP A 154 14.84 -15.77 12.68
CA ASP A 154 15.49 -14.84 11.75
C ASP A 154 14.47 -14.08 10.91
N ALA A 155 13.40 -14.77 10.48
CA ALA A 155 12.29 -14.14 9.80
C ALA A 155 11.62 -13.05 10.67
N TYR A 156 11.32 -13.37 11.93
CA TYR A 156 10.74 -12.40 12.87
C TYR A 156 11.69 -11.24 13.17
N ARG A 157 12.98 -11.50 13.29
CA ARG A 157 13.97 -10.45 13.47
C ARG A 157 13.96 -9.48 12.31
N PHE A 158 13.96 -9.97 11.07
CA PHE A 158 13.88 -9.13 9.88
C PHE A 158 12.60 -8.27 9.90
N ILE A 159 11.44 -8.87 10.17
CA ILE A 159 10.15 -8.19 10.21
C ILE A 159 10.14 -7.09 11.28
N ASN A 160 10.61 -7.41 12.48
CA ASN A 160 10.62 -6.48 13.61
C ASN A 160 11.63 -5.34 13.43
N GLU A 161 12.80 -5.61 12.83
CA GLU A 161 13.79 -4.57 12.53
C GLU A 161 13.34 -3.65 11.41
N TYR A 162 12.64 -4.20 10.41
CA TYR A 162 12.07 -3.41 9.32
C TYR A 162 10.88 -2.56 9.80
N ALA A 163 10.02 -3.12 10.64
CA ALA A 163 8.81 -2.50 11.19
C ALA A 163 7.89 -1.89 10.12
N PRO A 164 7.34 -2.71 9.20
CA PRO A 164 6.55 -2.23 8.06
C PRO A 164 5.23 -1.60 8.49
N GLU A 165 4.66 -0.75 7.62
CA GLU A 165 3.30 -0.23 7.80
C GLU A 165 2.25 -1.36 7.85
N HIS A 166 2.39 -2.35 6.97
CA HIS A 166 1.53 -3.53 6.89
C HIS A 166 2.35 -4.80 7.11
N CYS A 167 1.95 -5.61 8.09
CA CYS A 167 2.49 -6.95 8.29
C CYS A 167 1.35 -7.96 8.16
N GLN A 168 1.46 -8.86 7.20
CA GLN A 168 0.48 -9.92 6.98
C GLN A 168 1.11 -11.28 7.23
N ILE A 169 0.35 -12.16 7.88
CA ILE A 169 0.78 -13.52 8.18
C ILE A 169 -0.03 -14.52 7.36
N LEU A 170 0.63 -15.14 6.41
CA LEU A 170 0.09 -16.20 5.54
C LEU A 170 0.49 -17.57 6.10
N SER A 171 -0.31 -18.06 7.03
CA SER A 171 -0.11 -19.33 7.73
C SER A 171 -1.44 -20.01 8.02
N GLY A 172 -1.43 -21.34 8.06
CA GLY A 172 -2.55 -22.14 8.56
C GLY A 172 -2.81 -21.97 10.06
N ALA A 173 -1.86 -21.38 10.81
CA ALA A 173 -1.96 -21.10 12.23
C ALA A 173 -1.44 -19.68 12.57
N PRO A 174 -2.08 -18.61 12.06
CA PRO A 174 -1.54 -17.25 12.14
C PRO A 174 -1.35 -16.77 13.59
N ASP A 175 -2.23 -17.13 14.50
CA ASP A 175 -2.16 -16.71 15.91
C ASP A 175 -0.85 -17.17 16.61
N ALA A 176 -0.27 -18.29 16.18
CA ALA A 176 0.99 -18.77 16.73
C ALA A 176 2.17 -17.85 16.37
N HIS A 177 2.08 -17.14 15.25
CA HIS A 177 3.10 -16.20 14.77
C HIS A 177 2.90 -14.78 15.31
N VAL A 178 1.67 -14.37 15.61
CA VAL A 178 1.37 -13.04 16.20
C VAL A 178 1.88 -12.94 17.64
N ALA A 179 1.90 -14.05 18.37
CA ALA A 179 2.30 -14.10 19.78
C ALA A 179 3.82 -14.20 19.99
N ALA A 180 4.58 -14.42 18.92
CA ALA A 180 6.04 -14.59 18.96
C ALA A 180 6.76 -13.27 18.66
#